data_c9c287f933edcdb4071d253357526211
#
_entry.id   c9c287f933edcdb4071d253357526211
#
_cell.length_a   1.000
_cell.length_b   1.000
_cell.length_c   1.000
_cell.angle_alpha   90.00
_cell.angle_beta   90.00
_cell.angle_gamma   90.00
#
_symmetry.space_group_name_H-M   'P 1'
#
loop_
_entity.id
_entity.type
_entity.pdbx_description
1 polymer ?
#
loop_
_entity_poly.entity_id
_entity_poly.type
_entity_poly.pdbx_seq_one_letter_code
_entity_poly.pdbx_strand_id
1 'polypeptide(L)'
;MDNNTNNKHAAGGPPMTFAMPMYHDFVPKWIRPWIYVVLAFCFQLSNGMYLGAMNNIVGEWGIMREDVQMCLYATLIGMALYFPVLFRMKFRFSNKLLLMMSAAVIVVCNILATFRMPLPLLWALCVVCGMAKIQGTFECMSTIQLWMTPKRDFGVFFPILHIILLCSIEVAGYLAAWFAFDMHWTYMHWLVMALMLVVLLVQALLTRPFHAMPQIIPLKGIDWMGALLWCVLWLQVAWLLNYGDWLDWWHSSDFRLVMGTMLITLAVCLQRMMHHPKPYIEPAMWTYHNVVPVILLIGVVEALFSCEHVLEMVYYEEVMHYADHTYEALNQWSLPGIVAGCLFSIGWLKLMRWNVYKLIALALVAFCIYAGGFYVLVDSNISIEQLRIPILWRGFSYAVLCISFMWCLHAIMSFEHFFQALSVFNVLHMFVGGLVGAALHGRGMKYYVADGFARCSGYVDSVRLSARAVDFPQMMNGIVEGFLAQSVKILFGWTLIAGLFFAALMLLWDIPMVRHQVKHIPAWPVVGMRVLRGVQRQRRLKRIRQLRRQRQ
;
A
#
# COMPACT_ATOMS: atom_id res chain seq x y z
N MET A 1 0.25 -50.53 30.13
CA MET A 1 1.65 -50.50 29.71
C MET A 1 1.68 -49.67 28.44
N ASP A 2 1.66 -48.41 28.59
CA ASP A 2 2.73 -47.38 28.55
C ASP A 2 3.48 -47.36 27.22
N ASN A 3 3.12 -46.40 26.41
CA ASN A 3 4.04 -45.68 25.52
C ASN A 3 3.43 -44.34 25.13
N ASN A 4 3.53 -43.39 26.06
CA ASN A 4 3.12 -42.01 25.84
C ASN A 4 4.25 -41.07 26.34
N THR A 5 5.40 -41.14 25.68
CA THR A 5 6.51 -40.21 25.91
C THR A 5 7.22 -39.94 24.59
N ASN A 6 6.79 -38.93 23.87
CA ASN A 6 7.68 -38.10 23.01
C ASN A 6 6.87 -37.04 22.25
N ASN A 7 6.45 -35.99 22.96
CA ASN A 7 6.08 -34.73 22.34
C ASN A 7 6.35 -33.56 23.30
N LYS A 8 7.62 -33.42 23.74
CA LYS A 8 8.12 -32.29 24.50
C LYS A 8 9.21 -31.54 23.74
N HIS A 9 8.87 -30.94 22.60
CA HIS A 9 9.69 -29.86 22.01
C HIS A 9 8.79 -28.86 21.26
N ALA A 10 7.80 -28.34 21.97
CA ALA A 10 7.28 -27.01 21.66
C ALA A 10 7.83 -26.09 22.74
N ALA A 11 8.97 -25.46 22.43
CA ALA A 11 9.54 -24.40 23.27
C ALA A 11 8.62 -23.16 23.21
N GLY A 12 7.51 -23.24 23.92
CA GLY A 12 6.69 -22.11 24.29
C GLY A 12 7.40 -21.34 25.39
N GLY A 13 8.15 -20.30 25.05
CA GLY A 13 8.49 -19.28 26.03
C GLY A 13 7.21 -18.78 26.72
N PRO A 14 7.28 -18.24 27.95
CA PRO A 14 6.10 -17.77 28.66
C PRO A 14 5.32 -16.83 27.75
N PRO A 15 3.98 -16.89 27.71
CA PRO A 15 3.17 -16.05 26.85
C PRO A 15 3.54 -14.59 27.14
N MET A 16 4.01 -13.85 26.13
CA MET A 16 4.31 -12.44 26.27
C MET A 16 3.02 -11.72 26.64
N THR A 17 2.82 -11.46 27.91
CA THR A 17 1.70 -10.67 28.42
C THR A 17 1.97 -9.20 28.12
N PHE A 18 1.40 -8.68 27.05
CA PHE A 18 1.38 -7.25 26.81
C PHE A 18 0.37 -6.63 27.77
N ALA A 19 0.84 -5.68 28.57
CA ALA A 19 -0.07 -4.97 29.43
C ALA A 19 -0.80 -3.84 28.68
N MET A 20 -2.01 -3.51 29.09
CA MET A 20 -2.85 -2.46 28.50
C MET A 20 -2.35 -1.06 28.88
N PRO A 21 -2.50 -0.04 28.01
CA PRO A 21 -2.19 1.34 28.36
C PRO A 21 -2.92 1.79 29.63
N MET A 22 -2.22 2.50 30.50
CA MET A 22 -2.79 3.03 31.72
C MET A 22 -3.44 4.40 31.46
N TYR A 23 -4.65 4.56 31.96
CA TYR A 23 -5.39 5.82 31.97
C TYR A 23 -5.41 6.44 33.36
N HIS A 24 -5.68 7.73 33.44
CA HIS A 24 -6.02 8.37 34.72
C HIS A 24 -7.36 7.82 35.23
N ASP A 25 -7.53 7.84 36.58
CA ASP A 25 -8.65 7.15 37.21
C ASP A 25 -10.02 7.75 36.89
N PHE A 26 -10.05 9.05 36.54
CA PHE A 26 -11.27 9.75 36.14
C PHE A 26 -11.83 9.32 34.75
N VAL A 27 -11.03 8.60 33.93
CA VAL A 27 -11.48 8.16 32.61
C VAL A 27 -12.35 6.92 32.73
N PRO A 28 -13.64 6.96 32.30
CA PRO A 28 -14.54 5.82 32.35
C PRO A 28 -14.03 4.63 31.57
N LYS A 29 -14.17 3.41 32.12
CA LYS A 29 -13.63 2.18 31.51
C LYS A 29 -14.19 1.89 30.12
N TRP A 30 -15.45 2.23 29.86
CA TRP A 30 -16.12 1.97 28.57
C TRP A 30 -15.65 2.88 27.43
N ILE A 31 -15.14 4.10 27.73
CA ILE A 31 -14.63 5.05 26.73
C ILE A 31 -13.21 4.68 26.28
N ARG A 32 -12.39 4.09 27.16
CA ARG A 32 -10.96 3.83 26.93
C ARG A 32 -10.62 3.19 25.59
N PRO A 33 -11.29 2.13 25.11
CA PRO A 33 -10.99 1.52 23.81
C PRO A 33 -11.38 2.42 22.64
N TRP A 34 -12.48 3.13 22.75
CA TRP A 34 -12.97 4.03 21.70
C TRP A 34 -12.04 5.23 21.47
N ILE A 35 -11.34 5.69 22.49
CA ILE A 35 -10.30 6.71 22.34
C ILE A 35 -9.27 6.27 21.31
N TYR A 36 -8.76 5.05 21.40
CA TYR A 36 -7.77 4.55 20.43
C TYR A 36 -8.33 4.37 19.02
N VAL A 37 -9.60 4.04 18.87
CA VAL A 37 -10.26 3.99 17.55
C VAL A 37 -10.29 5.39 16.93
N VAL A 38 -10.70 6.41 17.68
CA VAL A 38 -10.71 7.80 17.21
C VAL A 38 -9.30 8.28 16.87
N LEU A 39 -8.32 7.99 17.73
CA LEU A 39 -6.91 8.35 17.46
C LEU A 39 -6.38 7.65 16.21
N ALA A 40 -6.77 6.40 15.95
CA ALA A 40 -6.39 5.68 14.75
C ALA A 40 -6.93 6.38 13.49
N PHE A 41 -8.19 6.81 13.50
CA PHE A 41 -8.76 7.62 12.41
C PHE A 41 -8.01 8.93 12.22
N CYS A 42 -7.69 9.65 13.31
CA CYS A 42 -6.89 10.88 13.24
C CYS A 42 -5.54 10.65 12.55
N PHE A 43 -4.82 9.57 12.91
CA PHE A 43 -3.56 9.23 12.25
C PHE A 43 -3.74 8.80 10.79
N GLN A 44 -4.84 8.12 10.45
CA GLN A 44 -5.08 7.70 9.08
C GLN A 44 -5.40 8.88 8.15
N LEU A 45 -6.11 9.90 8.63
CA LEU A 45 -6.38 11.11 7.87
C LEU A 45 -5.14 12.01 7.69
N SER A 46 -4.03 11.75 8.41
CA SER A 46 -2.83 12.58 8.37
C SER A 46 -1.90 12.22 7.21
N ASN A 47 -2.00 12.90 6.10
CA ASN A 47 -1.06 12.81 4.98
C ASN A 47 -0.22 14.10 4.86
N GLY A 48 0.91 14.01 4.14
CA GLY A 48 1.73 15.19 3.80
C GLY A 48 1.18 15.95 2.60
N MET A 49 0.66 15.21 1.59
CA MET A 49 0.05 15.76 0.37
C MET A 49 -1.22 14.98 0.04
N TYR A 50 -2.15 15.62 -0.65
CA TYR A 50 -3.51 15.10 -0.86
C TYR A 50 -3.85 14.99 -2.34
N LEU A 51 -4.05 13.77 -2.82
CA LEU A 51 -4.39 13.52 -4.24
C LEU A 51 -5.73 14.12 -4.65
N GLY A 52 -6.72 14.16 -3.77
CA GLY A 52 -8.02 14.80 -4.04
C GLY A 52 -7.94 16.30 -4.32
N ALA A 53 -6.79 16.93 -4.05
CA ALA A 53 -6.51 18.34 -4.36
C ALA A 53 -5.40 18.52 -5.42
N MET A 54 -5.04 17.46 -6.13
CA MET A 54 -3.88 17.44 -7.03
C MET A 54 -3.91 18.54 -8.08
N ASN A 55 -5.05 18.73 -8.75
CA ASN A 55 -5.20 19.73 -9.81
C ASN A 55 -5.01 21.16 -9.27
N ASN A 56 -5.50 21.45 -8.06
CA ASN A 56 -5.33 22.73 -7.40
C ASN A 56 -3.87 23.00 -7.02
N ILE A 57 -3.16 21.99 -6.49
CA ILE A 57 -1.74 22.10 -6.12
C ILE A 57 -0.88 22.33 -7.36
N VAL A 58 -1.12 21.57 -8.42
CA VAL A 58 -0.43 21.73 -9.72
C VAL A 58 -0.63 23.13 -10.28
N GLY A 59 -1.87 23.62 -10.29
CA GLY A 59 -2.19 24.96 -10.80
C GLY A 59 -1.55 26.09 -9.98
N GLU A 60 -1.57 26.00 -8.65
CA GLU A 60 -1.04 27.04 -7.77
C GLU A 60 0.49 27.05 -7.71
N TRP A 61 1.11 25.88 -7.62
CA TRP A 61 2.57 25.80 -7.48
C TRP A 61 3.30 25.78 -8.82
N GLY A 62 2.60 25.54 -9.93
CA GLY A 62 3.19 25.42 -11.25
C GLY A 62 4.16 24.23 -11.35
N ILE A 63 3.85 23.12 -10.71
CA ILE A 63 4.59 21.86 -10.73
C ILE A 63 3.83 20.81 -11.55
N MET A 64 4.47 19.70 -11.85
CA MET A 64 3.81 18.63 -12.60
C MET A 64 2.92 17.75 -11.71
N ARG A 65 1.97 17.03 -12.30
CA ARG A 65 1.14 16.03 -11.60
C ARG A 65 2.01 14.95 -10.97
N GLU A 66 3.06 14.53 -11.67
CA GLU A 66 4.06 13.54 -11.24
C GLU A 66 4.79 13.99 -9.96
N ASP A 67 5.02 15.30 -9.80
CA ASP A 67 5.68 15.84 -8.59
C ASP A 67 4.80 15.66 -7.34
N VAL A 68 3.48 15.90 -7.48
CA VAL A 68 2.52 15.71 -6.39
C VAL A 68 2.34 14.21 -6.08
N GLN A 69 2.24 13.37 -7.11
CA GLN A 69 2.18 11.93 -6.95
C GLN A 69 3.43 11.39 -6.25
N MET A 70 4.61 11.90 -6.60
CA MET A 70 5.86 11.49 -5.95
C MET A 70 5.88 11.82 -4.44
N CYS A 71 5.25 12.90 -4.01
CA CYS A 71 5.08 13.22 -2.58
C CYS A 71 4.23 12.14 -1.87
N LEU A 72 3.16 11.66 -2.50
CA LEU A 72 2.37 10.55 -1.97
C LEU A 72 3.22 9.29 -1.88
N TYR A 73 3.90 8.89 -2.97
CA TYR A 73 4.75 7.70 -2.96
C TYR A 73 5.87 7.79 -1.92
N ALA A 74 6.47 8.96 -1.72
CA ALA A 74 7.44 9.19 -0.66
C ALA A 74 6.84 8.94 0.75
N THR A 75 5.59 9.37 0.99
CA THR A 75 4.87 9.08 2.24
C THR A 75 4.66 7.57 2.41
N LEU A 76 4.20 6.87 1.38
CA LEU A 76 3.96 5.42 1.39
C LEU A 76 5.26 4.63 1.58
N ILE A 77 6.37 5.05 0.96
CA ILE A 77 7.71 4.49 1.17
C ILE A 77 8.13 4.64 2.63
N GLY A 78 7.94 5.83 3.21
CA GLY A 78 8.21 6.07 4.63
C GLY A 78 7.43 5.13 5.54
N MET A 79 6.14 4.92 5.26
CA MET A 79 5.29 3.97 5.98
C MET A 79 5.80 2.53 5.82
N ALA A 80 6.03 2.07 4.59
CA ALA A 80 6.42 0.70 4.30
C ALA A 80 7.77 0.32 4.93
N LEU A 81 8.76 1.20 4.83
CA LEU A 81 10.10 0.94 5.36
C LEU A 81 10.18 1.01 6.89
N TYR A 82 9.23 1.61 7.56
CA TYR A 82 9.29 1.72 9.02
C TYR A 82 8.84 0.44 9.75
N PHE A 83 8.16 -0.50 9.09
CA PHE A 83 7.64 -1.74 9.69
C PHE A 83 8.67 -2.56 10.48
N PRO A 84 9.90 -2.80 10.01
CA PRO A 84 10.89 -3.57 10.78
C PRO A 84 11.33 -2.89 12.08
N VAL A 85 11.17 -1.57 12.18
CA VAL A 85 11.58 -0.76 13.34
C VAL A 85 10.46 -0.64 14.39
N LEU A 86 9.19 -0.74 13.98
CA LEU A 86 7.99 -0.49 14.80
C LEU A 86 8.05 -1.16 16.18
N PHE A 87 8.34 -2.48 16.23
CA PHE A 87 8.38 -3.21 17.49
C PHE A 87 9.52 -2.79 18.40
N ARG A 88 10.68 -2.47 17.85
CA ARG A 88 11.82 -2.03 18.67
C ARG A 88 11.54 -0.67 19.29
N MET A 89 10.87 0.22 18.55
CA MET A 89 10.41 1.50 19.08
C MET A 89 9.36 1.31 20.17
N LYS A 90 8.34 0.47 19.93
CA LYS A 90 7.28 0.15 20.90
C LYS A 90 7.80 -0.42 22.21
N PHE A 91 8.82 -1.26 22.17
CA PHE A 91 9.40 -1.86 23.38
C PHE A 91 10.47 -1.01 24.05
N ARG A 92 10.94 0.02 23.36
CA ARG A 92 11.91 0.98 23.93
C ARG A 92 11.26 2.14 24.62
N PHE A 93 10.22 2.71 24.03
CA PHE A 93 9.58 3.93 24.49
C PHE A 93 8.18 3.65 25.05
N SER A 94 7.67 4.58 25.87
CA SER A 94 6.31 4.47 26.36
C SER A 94 5.31 4.77 25.24
N ASN A 95 4.16 4.09 25.25
CA ASN A 95 3.07 4.30 24.29
C ASN A 95 2.66 5.78 24.18
N LYS A 96 2.53 6.47 25.35
CA LYS A 96 2.24 7.91 25.41
C LYS A 96 3.27 8.73 24.62
N LEU A 97 4.56 8.48 24.86
CA LEU A 97 5.64 9.23 24.21
C LEU A 97 5.63 9.00 22.70
N LEU A 98 5.46 7.75 22.25
CA LEU A 98 5.43 7.43 20.81
C LEU A 98 4.27 8.11 20.10
N LEU A 99 3.07 8.09 20.66
CA LEU A 99 1.91 8.79 20.10
C LEU A 99 2.10 10.30 20.06
N MET A 100 2.62 10.90 21.13
CA MET A 100 2.90 12.34 21.18
C MET A 100 4.00 12.74 20.19
N MET A 101 5.08 11.99 20.09
CA MET A 101 6.15 12.25 19.12
C MET A 101 5.65 12.14 17.69
N SER A 102 4.89 11.07 17.37
CA SER A 102 4.30 10.88 16.04
C SER A 102 3.39 12.05 15.67
N ALA A 103 2.49 12.45 16.55
CA ALA A 103 1.59 13.57 16.32
C ALA A 103 2.36 14.90 16.16
N ALA A 104 3.37 15.17 17.00
CA ALA A 104 4.19 16.38 16.90
C ALA A 104 4.98 16.44 15.58
N VAL A 105 5.58 15.32 15.16
CA VAL A 105 6.29 15.25 13.85
C VAL A 105 5.32 15.51 12.70
N ILE A 106 4.12 14.93 12.72
CA ILE A 106 3.12 15.15 11.67
C ILE A 106 2.69 16.63 11.63
N VAL A 107 2.49 17.28 12.78
CA VAL A 107 2.18 18.72 12.83
C VAL A 107 3.30 19.53 12.17
N VAL A 108 4.55 19.29 12.54
CA VAL A 108 5.70 19.99 11.93
C VAL A 108 5.78 19.73 10.42
N CYS A 109 5.61 18.48 9.97
CA CYS A 109 5.60 18.15 8.55
C CYS A 109 4.49 18.88 7.79
N ASN A 110 3.28 18.96 8.34
CA ASN A 110 2.17 19.65 7.70
C ASN A 110 2.37 21.18 7.68
N ILE A 111 2.95 21.79 8.73
CA ILE A 111 3.34 23.20 8.71
C ILE A 111 4.35 23.46 7.59
N LEU A 112 5.39 22.64 7.50
CA LEU A 112 6.42 22.82 6.46
C LEU A 112 5.87 22.57 5.05
N ALA A 113 4.95 21.63 4.88
CA ALA A 113 4.34 21.33 3.59
C ALA A 113 3.42 22.44 3.05
N THR A 114 3.01 23.42 3.87
CA THR A 114 2.29 24.62 3.38
C THR A 114 3.20 25.63 2.68
N PHE A 115 4.52 25.51 2.87
CA PHE A 115 5.49 26.40 2.23
C PHE A 115 6.03 25.78 0.94
N ARG A 116 6.16 26.59 -0.09
CA ARG A 116 6.82 26.18 -1.33
C ARG A 116 8.30 25.92 -1.06
N MET A 117 8.75 24.68 -1.31
CA MET A 117 10.13 24.25 -1.09
C MET A 117 10.65 23.41 -2.27
N PRO A 118 11.98 23.19 -2.39
CA PRO A 118 12.53 22.31 -3.41
C PRO A 118 11.95 20.89 -3.31
N LEU A 119 11.57 20.29 -4.44
CA LEU A 119 10.92 18.97 -4.51
C LEU A 119 11.65 17.85 -3.73
N PRO A 120 13.00 17.69 -3.82
CA PRO A 120 13.68 16.66 -3.06
C PRO A 120 13.52 16.81 -1.54
N LEU A 121 13.47 18.06 -1.04
CA LEU A 121 13.24 18.33 0.38
C LEU A 121 11.81 18.00 0.77
N LEU A 122 10.84 18.32 -0.09
CA LEU A 122 9.43 17.98 0.11
C LEU A 122 9.24 16.45 0.14
N TRP A 123 9.90 15.68 -0.74
CA TRP A 123 9.86 14.23 -0.73
C TRP A 123 10.45 13.65 0.56
N ALA A 124 11.59 14.18 1.02
CA ALA A 124 12.19 13.77 2.30
C ALA A 124 11.25 14.05 3.48
N LEU A 125 10.57 15.20 3.48
CA LEU A 125 9.57 15.56 4.48
C LEU A 125 8.39 14.57 4.46
N CYS A 126 7.91 14.19 3.27
CA CYS A 126 6.84 13.20 3.09
C CYS A 126 7.24 11.81 3.62
N VAL A 127 8.49 11.36 3.39
CA VAL A 127 9.01 10.12 3.98
C VAL A 127 8.94 10.16 5.51
N VAL A 128 9.40 11.25 6.13
CA VAL A 128 9.36 11.42 7.60
C VAL A 128 7.92 11.45 8.12
N CYS A 129 7.02 12.14 7.42
CA CYS A 129 5.59 12.16 7.74
C CYS A 129 4.99 10.74 7.70
N GLY A 130 5.31 9.96 6.68
CA GLY A 130 4.89 8.56 6.55
C GLY A 130 5.39 7.67 7.69
N MET A 131 6.65 7.82 8.10
CA MET A 131 7.21 7.10 9.26
C MET A 131 6.46 7.44 10.55
N ALA A 132 6.15 8.71 10.78
CA ALA A 132 5.41 9.15 11.97
C ALA A 132 3.95 8.65 11.94
N LYS A 133 3.30 8.70 10.77
CA LYS A 133 1.94 8.20 10.57
C LYS A 133 1.82 6.72 10.92
N ILE A 134 2.70 5.88 10.37
CA ILE A 134 2.62 4.43 10.63
C ILE A 134 2.96 4.09 12.09
N GLN A 135 3.87 4.81 12.74
CA GLN A 135 4.16 4.63 14.16
C GLN A 135 2.93 4.92 15.03
N GLY A 136 2.27 6.06 14.81
CA GLY A 136 1.06 6.44 15.55
C GLY A 136 -0.09 5.47 15.31
N THR A 137 -0.34 5.11 14.06
CA THR A 137 -1.34 4.10 13.67
C THR A 137 -1.08 2.77 14.35
N PHE A 138 0.16 2.28 14.31
CA PHE A 138 0.53 1.00 14.90
C PHE A 138 0.34 0.96 16.42
N GLU A 139 0.65 2.06 17.13
CA GLU A 139 0.40 2.15 18.57
C GLU A 139 -1.10 2.09 18.89
N CYS A 140 -1.93 2.76 18.10
CA CYS A 140 -3.38 2.69 18.25
C CYS A 140 -3.92 1.28 17.94
N MET A 141 -3.56 0.72 16.78
CA MET A 141 -4.06 -0.57 16.31
C MET A 141 -3.62 -1.72 17.21
N SER A 142 -2.39 -1.71 17.71
CA SER A 142 -1.93 -2.73 18.65
C SER A 142 -2.68 -2.71 20.00
N THR A 143 -3.16 -1.54 20.41
CA THR A 143 -4.00 -1.39 21.62
C THR A 143 -5.43 -1.86 21.35
N ILE A 144 -6.00 -1.49 20.20
CA ILE A 144 -7.30 -1.99 19.75
C ILE A 144 -7.29 -3.51 19.65
N GLN A 145 -6.23 -4.11 19.10
CA GLN A 145 -6.06 -5.56 19.02
C GLN A 145 -6.15 -6.23 20.40
N LEU A 146 -5.43 -5.71 21.39
CA LEU A 146 -5.44 -6.27 22.74
C LEU A 146 -6.81 -6.18 23.41
N TRP A 147 -7.57 -5.13 23.10
CA TRP A 147 -8.91 -4.94 23.64
C TRP A 147 -9.95 -5.81 22.96
N MET A 148 -9.98 -5.83 21.61
CA MET A 148 -11.01 -6.54 20.84
C MET A 148 -10.76 -8.04 20.75
N THR A 149 -9.50 -8.44 20.66
CA THR A 149 -9.09 -9.84 20.51
C THR A 149 -8.01 -10.21 21.53
N PRO A 150 -8.35 -10.35 22.84
CA PRO A 150 -7.37 -10.69 23.87
C PRO A 150 -6.63 -12.01 23.58
N LYS A 151 -7.30 -12.94 22.91
CA LYS A 151 -6.73 -14.22 22.44
C LYS A 151 -5.91 -14.10 21.15
N ARG A 152 -5.70 -12.89 20.62
CA ARG A 152 -4.99 -12.61 19.37
C ARG A 152 -5.58 -13.33 18.15
N ASP A 153 -6.89 -13.27 18.00
CA ASP A 153 -7.58 -13.80 16.82
C ASP A 153 -7.43 -12.81 15.66
N PHE A 154 -6.46 -13.08 14.80
CA PHE A 154 -6.18 -12.23 13.62
C PHE A 154 -7.26 -12.33 12.54
N GLY A 155 -8.07 -13.40 12.54
CA GLY A 155 -9.21 -13.53 11.62
C GLY A 155 -10.34 -12.53 11.89
N VAL A 156 -10.36 -11.92 13.08
CA VAL A 156 -11.24 -10.80 13.41
C VAL A 156 -10.50 -9.47 13.36
N PHE A 157 -9.25 -9.46 13.81
CA PHE A 157 -8.47 -8.23 13.91
C PHE A 157 -8.16 -7.61 12.54
N PHE A 158 -7.69 -8.40 11.56
CA PHE A 158 -7.36 -7.86 10.24
C PHE A 158 -8.55 -7.23 9.53
N PRO A 159 -9.76 -7.82 9.47
CA PRO A 159 -10.90 -7.14 8.90
C PRO A 159 -11.23 -5.80 9.58
N ILE A 160 -11.21 -5.73 10.90
CA ILE A 160 -11.48 -4.48 11.64
C ILE A 160 -10.39 -3.43 11.37
N LEU A 161 -9.13 -3.86 11.32
CA LEU A 161 -8.02 -3.01 10.92
C LEU A 161 -8.27 -2.39 9.53
N HIS A 162 -8.68 -3.20 8.56
CA HIS A 162 -8.91 -2.73 7.18
C HIS A 162 -10.16 -1.84 7.06
N ILE A 163 -11.19 -2.02 7.87
CA ILE A 163 -12.30 -1.03 7.93
C ILE A 163 -11.74 0.35 8.26
N ILE A 164 -10.93 0.45 9.32
CA ILE A 164 -10.37 1.74 9.74
C ILE A 164 -9.42 2.30 8.68
N LEU A 165 -8.53 1.46 8.10
CA LEU A 165 -7.56 1.89 7.12
C LEU A 165 -8.22 2.35 5.82
N LEU A 166 -9.00 1.49 5.18
CA LEU A 166 -9.55 1.73 3.84
C LEU A 166 -10.63 2.83 3.87
N CYS A 167 -11.55 2.78 4.85
CA CYS A 167 -12.55 3.84 4.95
C CYS A 167 -11.92 5.22 5.22
N SER A 168 -10.81 5.29 5.97
CA SER A 168 -10.11 6.56 6.18
C SER A 168 -9.44 7.09 4.93
N ILE A 169 -8.96 6.23 4.02
CA ILE A 169 -8.36 6.63 2.74
C ILE A 169 -9.42 7.29 1.86
N GLU A 170 -10.56 6.63 1.68
CA GLU A 170 -11.68 7.16 0.88
C GLU A 170 -12.20 8.49 1.43
N VAL A 171 -12.40 8.56 2.75
CA VAL A 171 -12.85 9.80 3.41
C VAL A 171 -11.80 10.91 3.26
N ALA A 172 -10.50 10.60 3.34
CA ALA A 172 -9.44 11.60 3.18
C ALA A 172 -9.42 12.18 1.75
N GLY A 173 -9.60 11.33 0.71
CA GLY A 173 -9.72 11.78 -0.68
C GLY A 173 -10.89 12.75 -0.87
N TYR A 174 -12.07 12.36 -0.41
CA TYR A 174 -13.28 13.19 -0.47
C TYR A 174 -13.12 14.52 0.27
N LEU A 175 -12.58 14.52 1.49
CA LEU A 175 -12.35 15.75 2.26
C LEU A 175 -11.35 16.67 1.56
N ALA A 176 -10.29 16.11 0.97
CA ALA A 176 -9.30 16.89 0.23
C ALA A 176 -9.93 17.57 -0.99
N ALA A 177 -10.73 16.86 -1.78
CA ALA A 177 -11.43 17.40 -2.94
C ALA A 177 -12.47 18.45 -2.52
N TRP A 178 -13.22 18.20 -1.44
CA TRP A 178 -14.20 19.15 -0.92
C TRP A 178 -13.54 20.45 -0.46
N PHE A 179 -12.45 20.39 0.33
CA PHE A 179 -11.71 21.59 0.74
C PHE A 179 -11.11 22.34 -0.46
N ALA A 180 -10.59 21.61 -1.46
CA ALA A 180 -10.03 22.21 -2.66
C ALA A 180 -11.08 22.95 -3.50
N PHE A 181 -12.33 22.46 -3.53
CA PHE A 181 -13.43 23.03 -4.28
C PHE A 181 -14.11 24.19 -3.55
N ASP A 182 -14.52 24.00 -2.29
CA ASP A 182 -15.31 25.00 -1.55
C ASP A 182 -14.47 26.09 -0.88
N MET A 183 -13.20 25.82 -0.60
CA MET A 183 -12.33 26.73 0.14
C MET A 183 -10.96 26.84 -0.56
N HIS A 184 -9.94 26.21 0.04
CA HIS A 184 -8.57 26.16 -0.46
C HIS A 184 -7.92 24.85 0.01
N TRP A 185 -7.17 24.17 -0.84
CA TRP A 185 -6.57 22.88 -0.55
C TRP A 185 -5.67 22.89 0.72
N THR A 186 -5.06 24.01 1.08
CA THR A 186 -4.24 24.14 2.29
C THR A 186 -5.02 23.96 3.58
N TYR A 187 -6.35 24.13 3.58
CA TYR A 187 -7.16 23.88 4.78
C TYR A 187 -7.13 22.42 5.21
N MET A 188 -6.84 21.49 4.31
CA MET A 188 -6.64 20.10 4.69
C MET A 188 -5.42 19.94 5.60
N HIS A 189 -4.33 20.68 5.39
CA HIS A 189 -3.19 20.70 6.31
C HIS A 189 -3.59 21.25 7.68
N TRP A 190 -4.40 22.30 7.73
CA TRP A 190 -4.92 22.84 8.99
C TRP A 190 -5.81 21.86 9.73
N LEU A 191 -6.68 21.12 9.01
CA LEU A 191 -7.49 20.06 9.59
C LEU A 191 -6.62 18.97 10.23
N VAL A 192 -5.59 18.49 9.51
CA VAL A 192 -4.68 17.48 10.04
C VAL A 192 -3.93 17.99 11.26
N MET A 193 -3.45 19.22 11.24
CA MET A 193 -2.80 19.83 12.41
C MET A 193 -3.75 19.90 13.60
N ALA A 194 -5.01 20.31 13.39
CA ALA A 194 -6.02 20.34 14.45
C ALA A 194 -6.28 18.93 15.02
N LEU A 195 -6.42 17.91 14.18
CA LEU A 195 -6.59 16.51 14.60
C LEU A 195 -5.36 16.03 15.40
N MET A 196 -4.15 16.35 14.97
CA MET A 196 -2.93 15.96 15.70
C MET A 196 -2.78 16.71 17.02
N LEU A 197 -3.22 17.97 17.11
CA LEU A 197 -3.27 18.71 18.39
C LEU A 197 -4.29 18.08 19.34
N VAL A 198 -5.44 17.61 18.84
CA VAL A 198 -6.40 16.83 19.64
C VAL A 198 -5.74 15.53 20.14
N VAL A 199 -4.99 14.81 19.29
CA VAL A 199 -4.22 13.63 19.72
C VAL A 199 -3.26 13.97 20.85
N LEU A 200 -2.49 15.06 20.72
CA LEU A 200 -1.55 15.53 21.75
C LEU A 200 -2.27 15.85 23.05
N LEU A 201 -3.40 16.57 22.98
CA LEU A 201 -4.20 16.94 24.15
C LEU A 201 -4.77 15.70 24.85
N VAL A 202 -5.38 14.78 24.10
CA VAL A 202 -5.93 13.53 24.63
C VAL A 202 -4.84 12.70 25.32
N GLN A 203 -3.66 12.57 24.68
CA GLN A 203 -2.55 11.83 25.28
C GLN A 203 -1.97 12.54 26.50
N ALA A 204 -1.88 13.86 26.50
CA ALA A 204 -1.39 14.61 27.65
C ALA A 204 -2.28 14.46 28.88
N LEU A 205 -3.60 14.58 28.69
CA LEU A 205 -4.59 14.65 29.78
C LEU A 205 -5.12 13.28 30.23
N LEU A 206 -5.36 12.33 29.31
CA LEU A 206 -6.09 11.10 29.64
C LEU A 206 -5.19 9.90 29.92
N THR A 207 -3.94 9.88 29.42
CA THR A 207 -3.08 8.69 29.51
C THR A 207 -1.90 8.88 30.44
N ARG A 208 -1.52 7.80 31.14
CA ARG A 208 -0.28 7.72 31.93
C ARG A 208 0.83 7.09 31.09
N PRO A 209 2.11 7.45 31.32
CA PRO A 209 3.23 6.79 30.66
C PRO A 209 3.24 5.28 30.97
N PHE A 210 3.32 4.47 29.94
CA PHE A 210 3.25 3.03 30.06
C PHE A 210 4.20 2.36 29.06
N HIS A 211 4.92 1.32 29.51
CA HIS A 211 5.79 0.51 28.66
C HIS A 211 5.13 -0.85 28.37
N ALA A 212 5.13 -1.26 27.13
CA ALA A 212 4.49 -2.51 26.72
C ALA A 212 5.17 -3.76 27.31
N MET A 213 6.45 -3.66 27.67
CA MET A 213 7.23 -4.72 28.30
C MET A 213 8.06 -4.20 29.49
N PRO A 214 8.30 -5.05 30.51
CA PRO A 214 9.17 -4.69 31.63
C PRO A 214 10.64 -4.58 31.23
N GLN A 215 11.08 -5.25 30.16
CA GLN A 215 12.45 -5.18 29.66
C GLN A 215 12.56 -4.25 28.45
N ILE A 216 13.46 -3.29 28.55
CA ILE A 216 13.72 -2.32 27.50
C ILE A 216 14.65 -2.92 26.45
N ILE A 217 14.18 -3.04 25.20
CA ILE A 217 14.98 -3.55 24.10
C ILE A 217 15.90 -2.45 23.56
N PRO A 218 17.21 -2.69 23.43
CA PRO A 218 18.15 -1.69 22.91
C PRO A 218 17.91 -1.44 21.42
N LEU A 219 18.04 -0.19 20.98
CA LEU A 219 18.02 0.17 19.55
C LEU A 219 19.33 -0.20 18.83
N LYS A 220 20.38 -0.58 19.59
CA LYS A 220 21.63 -1.09 19.01
C LYS A 220 21.34 -2.37 18.20
N GLY A 221 21.82 -2.39 16.95
CA GLY A 221 21.65 -3.53 16.05
C GLY A 221 20.50 -3.35 15.03
N ILE A 222 19.88 -2.18 14.95
CA ILE A 222 19.11 -1.77 13.77
C ILE A 222 20.10 -1.34 12.69
N ASP A 223 19.94 -1.86 11.49
CA ASP A 223 20.75 -1.48 10.33
C ASP A 223 20.20 -0.19 9.69
N TRP A 224 20.51 0.96 10.30
CA TRP A 224 20.06 2.27 9.81
C TRP A 224 20.56 2.60 8.41
N MET A 225 21.80 2.19 8.09
CA MET A 225 22.34 2.40 6.74
C MET A 225 21.62 1.51 5.73
N GLY A 226 21.26 0.28 6.11
CA GLY A 226 20.41 -0.58 5.29
C GLY A 226 19.03 0.03 5.07
N ALA A 227 18.40 0.59 6.11
CA ALA A 227 17.12 1.27 5.99
C ALA A 227 17.20 2.46 5.02
N LEU A 228 18.24 3.29 5.11
CA LEU A 228 18.46 4.43 4.22
C LEU A 228 18.69 3.97 2.76
N LEU A 229 19.51 2.94 2.53
CA LEU A 229 19.74 2.39 1.19
C LEU A 229 18.45 1.85 0.56
N TRP A 230 17.63 1.13 1.34
CA TRP A 230 16.32 0.68 0.87
C TRP A 230 15.36 1.85 0.59
N CYS A 231 15.41 2.92 1.39
CA CYS A 231 14.62 4.13 1.14
C CYS A 231 15.00 4.78 -0.19
N VAL A 232 16.29 5.01 -0.42
CA VAL A 232 16.80 5.58 -1.67
C VAL A 232 16.44 4.69 -2.86
N LEU A 233 16.59 3.37 -2.74
CA LEU A 233 16.22 2.43 -3.80
C LEU A 233 14.74 2.57 -4.19
N TRP A 234 13.84 2.58 -3.22
CA TRP A 234 12.41 2.65 -3.52
C TRP A 234 11.98 4.02 -4.03
N LEU A 235 12.63 5.11 -3.58
CA LEU A 235 12.42 6.43 -4.16
C LEU A 235 12.86 6.48 -5.63
N GLN A 236 13.98 5.85 -5.99
CA GLN A 236 14.44 5.74 -7.38
C GLN A 236 13.48 4.90 -8.23
N VAL A 237 12.97 3.78 -7.70
CA VAL A 237 11.97 2.94 -8.39
C VAL A 237 10.67 3.72 -8.61
N ALA A 238 10.18 4.41 -7.60
CA ALA A 238 8.98 5.23 -7.70
C ALA A 238 9.17 6.36 -8.73
N TRP A 239 10.32 7.03 -8.70
CA TRP A 239 10.64 8.08 -9.65
C TRP A 239 10.67 7.55 -11.11
N LEU A 240 11.35 6.45 -11.35
CA LEU A 240 11.45 5.85 -12.69
C LEU A 240 10.09 5.45 -13.26
N LEU A 241 9.22 4.86 -12.43
CA LEU A 241 7.89 4.44 -12.86
C LEU A 241 6.94 5.63 -13.04
N ASN A 242 7.06 6.66 -12.19
CA ASN A 242 6.18 7.82 -12.21
C ASN A 242 6.51 8.79 -13.35
N TYR A 243 7.80 9.09 -13.55
CA TYR A 243 8.24 10.01 -14.61
C TYR A 243 8.57 9.31 -15.94
N GLY A 244 8.55 7.99 -15.99
CA GLY A 244 8.97 7.23 -17.17
C GLY A 244 8.21 7.60 -18.43
N ASP A 245 6.90 7.76 -18.33
CA ASP A 245 6.04 8.09 -19.47
C ASP A 245 6.22 9.52 -19.97
N TRP A 246 6.47 10.48 -19.06
CA TRP A 246 6.75 11.86 -19.39
C TRP A 246 8.14 12.05 -20.03
N LEU A 247 9.14 11.27 -19.57
CA LEU A 247 10.52 11.31 -20.08
C LEU A 247 10.75 10.44 -21.34
N ASP A 248 9.69 9.81 -21.86
CA ASP A 248 9.81 8.84 -22.96
C ASP A 248 10.80 7.69 -22.67
N TRP A 249 10.80 7.23 -21.42
CA TRP A 249 11.56 6.08 -20.95
C TRP A 249 13.05 6.14 -21.35
N TRP A 250 13.52 5.14 -22.10
CA TRP A 250 14.94 4.96 -22.46
C TRP A 250 15.52 6.07 -23.36
N HIS A 251 14.70 6.95 -23.93
CA HIS A 251 15.19 8.02 -24.81
C HIS A 251 15.78 9.19 -24.00
N SER A 252 15.31 9.42 -22.78
CA SER A 252 15.85 10.46 -21.90
C SER A 252 17.19 10.07 -21.27
N SER A 253 18.11 11.04 -21.18
CA SER A 253 19.38 10.91 -20.45
C SER A 253 19.16 10.74 -18.95
N ASP A 254 18.20 11.48 -18.40
CA ASP A 254 17.92 11.50 -16.97
C ASP A 254 17.32 10.17 -16.51
N PHE A 255 16.42 9.58 -17.31
CA PHE A 255 15.89 8.24 -17.04
C PHE A 255 17.02 7.20 -16.99
N ARG A 256 17.92 7.20 -17.99
CA ARG A 256 19.06 6.25 -18.01
C ARG A 256 20.01 6.44 -16.84
N LEU A 257 20.27 7.69 -16.43
CA LEU A 257 21.12 8.01 -15.29
C LEU A 257 20.49 7.49 -13.98
N VAL A 258 19.23 7.77 -13.72
CA VAL A 258 18.52 7.29 -12.52
C VAL A 258 18.42 5.77 -12.52
N MET A 259 18.15 5.14 -13.67
CA MET A 259 18.16 3.68 -13.81
C MET A 259 19.54 3.09 -13.48
N GLY A 260 20.62 3.69 -13.96
CA GLY A 260 22.00 3.25 -13.65
C GLY A 260 22.31 3.36 -12.15
N THR A 261 21.95 4.50 -11.53
CA THR A 261 22.14 4.68 -10.07
C THR A 261 21.25 3.75 -9.26
N MET A 262 20.04 3.47 -9.70
CA MET A 262 19.13 2.51 -9.07
C MET A 262 19.72 1.09 -9.08
N LEU A 263 20.28 0.64 -10.20
CA LEU A 263 20.94 -0.67 -10.28
C LEU A 263 22.17 -0.78 -9.35
N ILE A 264 22.95 0.29 -9.23
CA ILE A 264 24.08 0.37 -8.28
C ILE A 264 23.55 0.30 -6.84
N THR A 265 22.52 1.08 -6.50
CA THR A 265 21.90 1.06 -5.17
C THR A 265 21.34 -0.32 -4.84
N LEU A 266 20.67 -0.98 -5.79
CA LEU A 266 20.17 -2.35 -5.65
C LEU A 266 21.32 -3.34 -5.37
N ALA A 267 22.42 -3.26 -6.12
CA ALA A 267 23.59 -4.12 -5.92
C ALA A 267 24.16 -3.94 -4.51
N VAL A 268 24.29 -2.69 -4.04
CA VAL A 268 24.76 -2.37 -2.68
C VAL A 268 23.79 -2.89 -1.61
N CYS A 269 22.47 -2.73 -1.81
CA CYS A 269 21.44 -3.28 -0.92
C CYS A 269 21.54 -4.82 -0.81
N LEU A 270 21.66 -5.51 -1.94
CA LEU A 270 21.79 -6.97 -1.99
C LEU A 270 23.09 -7.44 -1.35
N GLN A 271 24.22 -6.77 -1.65
CA GLN A 271 25.51 -7.06 -1.02
C GLN A 271 25.42 -6.90 0.51
N ARG A 272 24.82 -5.80 0.99
CA ARG A 272 24.65 -5.55 2.42
C ARG A 272 23.71 -6.59 3.06
N MET A 273 22.62 -6.94 2.41
CA MET A 273 21.67 -7.97 2.87
C MET A 273 22.36 -9.33 3.05
N MET A 274 23.33 -9.66 2.20
CA MET A 274 24.06 -10.94 2.27
C MET A 274 25.22 -10.96 3.28
N HIS A 275 25.86 -9.82 3.54
CA HIS A 275 27.10 -9.76 4.33
C HIS A 275 26.92 -9.17 5.73
N HIS A 276 25.90 -8.33 5.95
CA HIS A 276 25.67 -7.74 7.27
C HIS A 276 25.14 -8.80 8.25
N PRO A 277 25.60 -8.82 9.51
CA PRO A 277 25.19 -9.83 10.50
C PRO A 277 23.70 -9.76 10.86
N LYS A 278 23.13 -8.56 10.82
CA LYS A 278 21.70 -8.29 11.03
C LYS A 278 21.25 -7.26 10.00
N PRO A 279 20.96 -7.67 8.76
CA PRO A 279 20.54 -6.73 7.73
C PRO A 279 19.12 -6.23 8.02
N TYR A 280 18.77 -5.10 7.42
CA TYR A 280 17.46 -4.48 7.60
C TYR A 280 16.31 -5.41 7.18
N ILE A 281 16.47 -6.09 6.05
CA ILE A 281 15.60 -7.18 5.59
C ILE A 281 16.43 -8.46 5.61
N GLU A 282 16.01 -9.45 6.40
CA GLU A 282 16.76 -10.70 6.54
C GLU A 282 16.49 -11.65 5.36
N PRO A 283 17.55 -12.24 4.75
CA PRO A 283 17.38 -13.23 3.69
C PRO A 283 16.54 -14.44 4.11
N ALA A 284 16.49 -14.73 5.42
CA ALA A 284 15.70 -15.81 5.99
C ALA A 284 14.20 -15.67 5.70
N MET A 285 13.70 -14.44 5.53
CA MET A 285 12.32 -14.16 5.17
C MET A 285 11.90 -14.85 3.86
N TRP A 286 12.78 -14.85 2.87
CA TRP A 286 12.51 -15.45 1.55
C TRP A 286 12.53 -16.98 1.54
N THR A 287 12.94 -17.61 2.65
CA THR A 287 13.02 -19.07 2.74
C THR A 287 11.71 -19.73 3.17
N TYR A 288 10.72 -18.95 3.59
CA TYR A 288 9.40 -19.48 3.95
C TYR A 288 8.66 -19.94 2.70
N HIS A 289 7.94 -21.06 2.87
CA HIS A 289 7.15 -21.60 1.77
C HIS A 289 6.00 -20.66 1.40
N ASN A 290 5.77 -20.47 0.09
CA ASN A 290 4.72 -19.61 -0.49
C ASN A 290 4.81 -18.10 -0.23
N VAL A 291 5.87 -17.58 0.37
CA VAL A 291 6.02 -16.14 0.58
C VAL A 291 6.22 -15.39 -0.73
N VAL A 292 7.14 -15.88 -1.56
CA VAL A 292 7.42 -15.24 -2.85
C VAL A 292 6.18 -15.21 -3.76
N PRO A 293 5.45 -16.33 -3.97
CA PRO A 293 4.21 -16.30 -4.75
C PRO A 293 3.15 -15.32 -4.20
N VAL A 294 2.97 -15.25 -2.87
CA VAL A 294 2.01 -14.33 -2.26
C VAL A 294 2.42 -12.87 -2.47
N ILE A 295 3.71 -12.55 -2.30
CA ILE A 295 4.23 -11.20 -2.53
C ILE A 295 4.14 -10.80 -4.02
N LEU A 296 4.40 -11.71 -4.95
CA LEU A 296 4.24 -11.43 -6.38
C LEU A 296 2.77 -11.26 -6.77
N LEU A 297 1.90 -12.08 -6.18
CA LEU A 297 0.47 -12.02 -6.48
C LEU A 297 -0.15 -10.68 -6.03
N ILE A 298 0.27 -10.14 -4.88
CA ILE A 298 -0.20 -8.81 -4.48
C ILE A 298 0.23 -7.74 -5.49
N GLY A 299 1.47 -7.78 -5.99
CA GLY A 299 1.93 -6.86 -7.02
C GLY A 299 1.09 -6.93 -8.31
N VAL A 300 0.68 -8.13 -8.71
CA VAL A 300 -0.21 -8.31 -9.87
C VAL A 300 -1.61 -7.77 -9.58
N VAL A 301 -2.15 -8.05 -8.39
CA VAL A 301 -3.48 -7.55 -7.99
C VAL A 301 -3.50 -6.03 -7.97
N GLU A 302 -2.47 -5.39 -7.38
CA GLU A 302 -2.36 -3.93 -7.39
C GLU A 302 -2.22 -3.35 -8.81
N ALA A 303 -1.50 -4.05 -9.70
CA ALA A 303 -1.43 -3.65 -11.09
C ALA A 303 -2.79 -3.76 -11.82
N LEU A 304 -3.65 -4.71 -11.43
CA LEU A 304 -5.02 -4.78 -11.95
C LEU A 304 -5.89 -3.65 -11.38
N PHE A 305 -5.79 -3.36 -10.07
CA PHE A 305 -6.56 -2.29 -9.42
C PHE A 305 -6.13 -0.87 -9.84
N SER A 306 -4.96 -0.71 -10.44
CA SER A 306 -4.54 0.59 -10.98
C SER A 306 -5.47 1.15 -12.07
N CYS A 307 -6.37 0.34 -12.63
CA CYS A 307 -7.44 0.80 -13.51
C CYS A 307 -8.33 1.85 -12.84
N GLU A 308 -8.51 1.80 -11.50
CA GLU A 308 -9.19 2.81 -10.71
C GLU A 308 -8.53 4.21 -10.85
N HIS A 309 -7.22 4.26 -10.69
CA HIS A 309 -6.48 5.52 -10.68
C HIS A 309 -6.15 6.07 -12.08
N VAL A 310 -6.26 5.26 -13.13
CA VAL A 310 -5.92 5.68 -14.49
C VAL A 310 -7.14 5.69 -15.39
N LEU A 311 -7.84 4.56 -15.52
CA LEU A 311 -8.95 4.44 -16.47
C LEU A 311 -10.20 5.17 -15.99
N GLU A 312 -10.56 5.01 -14.70
CA GLU A 312 -11.70 5.74 -14.15
C GLU A 312 -11.45 7.24 -14.14
N MET A 313 -10.23 7.67 -13.76
CA MET A 313 -9.90 9.09 -13.70
C MET A 313 -9.98 9.74 -15.09
N VAL A 314 -9.38 9.12 -16.12
CA VAL A 314 -9.50 9.60 -17.51
C VAL A 314 -10.96 9.62 -17.95
N TYR A 315 -11.74 8.60 -17.61
CA TYR A 315 -13.15 8.55 -17.96
C TYR A 315 -13.95 9.69 -17.30
N TYR A 316 -13.70 9.96 -16.02
CA TYR A 316 -14.42 11.02 -15.31
C TYR A 316 -13.99 12.44 -15.73
N GLU A 317 -12.68 12.67 -15.87
CA GLU A 317 -12.15 14.01 -16.19
C GLU A 317 -12.29 14.34 -17.67
N GLU A 318 -11.89 13.43 -18.59
CA GLU A 318 -11.72 13.74 -20.00
C GLU A 318 -12.94 13.36 -20.86
N VAL A 319 -13.77 12.39 -20.42
CA VAL A 319 -14.95 11.94 -21.18
C VAL A 319 -16.24 12.51 -20.59
N MET A 320 -16.38 12.44 -19.26
CA MET A 320 -17.61 12.89 -18.57
C MET A 320 -17.49 14.34 -18.07
N HIS A 321 -16.30 14.92 -18.09
CA HIS A 321 -15.99 16.28 -17.60
C HIS A 321 -16.48 16.54 -16.17
N TYR A 322 -16.36 15.53 -15.28
CA TYR A 322 -16.71 15.67 -13.88
C TYR A 322 -15.62 16.42 -13.12
N ALA A 323 -16.03 17.33 -12.25
CA ALA A 323 -15.11 17.97 -11.31
C ALA A 323 -14.64 16.99 -10.22
N ASP A 324 -13.45 17.24 -9.66
CA ASP A 324 -12.78 16.39 -8.67
C ASP A 324 -13.71 16.01 -7.50
N HIS A 325 -14.47 16.96 -6.97
CA HIS A 325 -15.40 16.72 -5.86
C HIS A 325 -16.56 15.78 -6.25
N THR A 326 -16.98 15.75 -7.52
CA THR A 326 -18.09 14.93 -8.00
C THR A 326 -17.67 13.46 -8.08
N TYR A 327 -16.51 13.17 -8.68
CA TYR A 327 -16.05 11.78 -8.74
C TYR A 327 -15.56 11.26 -7.38
N GLU A 328 -14.98 12.11 -6.53
CA GLU A 328 -14.65 11.72 -5.16
C GLU A 328 -15.89 11.45 -4.31
N ALA A 329 -16.98 12.19 -4.51
CA ALA A 329 -18.27 11.88 -3.90
C ALA A 329 -18.85 10.54 -4.41
N LEU A 330 -18.63 10.23 -5.70
CA LEU A 330 -19.00 8.93 -6.28
C LEU A 330 -18.15 7.80 -5.67
N ASN A 331 -16.85 8.00 -5.46
CA ASN A 331 -15.96 7.04 -4.82
C ASN A 331 -16.39 6.65 -3.41
N GLN A 332 -17.15 7.49 -2.69
CA GLN A 332 -17.70 7.12 -1.36
C GLN A 332 -18.64 5.89 -1.41
N TRP A 333 -19.12 5.49 -2.58
CA TRP A 333 -19.87 4.24 -2.73
C TRP A 333 -19.00 2.99 -2.61
N SER A 334 -17.69 3.13 -2.55
CA SER A 334 -16.76 2.05 -2.13
C SER A 334 -16.91 1.70 -0.64
N LEU A 335 -17.26 2.67 0.24
CA LEU A 335 -17.32 2.48 1.70
C LEU A 335 -18.25 1.33 2.12
N PRO A 336 -19.53 1.27 1.69
CA PRO A 336 -20.38 0.13 2.02
C PRO A 336 -19.84 -1.19 1.49
N GLY A 337 -19.17 -1.18 0.33
CA GLY A 337 -18.47 -2.34 -0.23
C GLY A 337 -17.32 -2.80 0.67
N ILE A 338 -16.46 -1.90 1.12
CA ILE A 338 -15.35 -2.16 2.04
C ILE A 338 -15.87 -2.80 3.34
N VAL A 339 -16.87 -2.18 3.96
CA VAL A 339 -17.46 -2.69 5.22
C VAL A 339 -18.05 -4.09 5.00
N ALA A 340 -18.82 -4.29 3.93
CA ALA A 340 -19.40 -5.59 3.59
C ALA A 340 -18.32 -6.65 3.36
N GLY A 341 -17.24 -6.33 2.62
CA GLY A 341 -16.10 -7.22 2.38
C GLY A 341 -15.36 -7.61 3.65
N CYS A 342 -15.17 -6.65 4.56
CA CYS A 342 -14.54 -6.92 5.85
C CYS A 342 -15.41 -7.84 6.73
N LEU A 343 -16.71 -7.58 6.84
CA LEU A 343 -17.64 -8.42 7.60
C LEU A 343 -17.74 -9.83 6.99
N PHE A 344 -17.80 -9.93 5.67
CA PHE A 344 -17.78 -11.20 4.96
C PHE A 344 -16.49 -11.99 5.26
N SER A 345 -15.34 -11.32 5.29
CA SER A 345 -14.05 -11.94 5.63
C SER A 345 -14.01 -12.49 7.06
N ILE A 346 -14.65 -11.80 8.04
CA ILE A 346 -14.81 -12.34 9.40
C ILE A 346 -15.62 -13.64 9.37
N GLY A 347 -16.74 -13.66 8.66
CA GLY A 347 -17.58 -14.84 8.48
C GLY A 347 -16.78 -16.01 7.90
N TRP A 348 -16.02 -15.76 6.83
CA TRP A 348 -15.23 -16.77 6.14
C TRP A 348 -14.08 -17.33 6.99
N LEU A 349 -13.27 -16.46 7.58
CA LEU A 349 -12.04 -16.85 8.27
C LEU A 349 -12.31 -17.40 9.68
N LYS A 350 -13.28 -16.83 10.41
CA LYS A 350 -13.55 -17.20 11.81
C LYS A 350 -14.71 -18.17 11.98
N LEU A 351 -15.86 -17.92 11.36
CA LEU A 351 -17.06 -18.76 11.55
C LEU A 351 -16.96 -20.04 10.72
N MET A 352 -16.70 -19.91 9.42
CA MET A 352 -16.67 -21.06 8.51
C MET A 352 -15.30 -21.73 8.48
N ARG A 353 -14.22 -21.02 8.79
CA ARG A 353 -12.82 -21.49 8.74
C ARG A 353 -12.45 -22.11 7.40
N TRP A 354 -12.98 -21.54 6.33
CA TRP A 354 -12.75 -22.02 4.98
C TRP A 354 -11.37 -21.59 4.47
N ASN A 355 -10.97 -22.20 3.34
CA ASN A 355 -9.66 -21.93 2.76
C ASN A 355 -9.54 -20.49 2.26
N VAL A 356 -8.43 -19.82 2.63
CA VAL A 356 -8.15 -18.43 2.24
C VAL A 356 -7.89 -18.26 0.74
N TYR A 357 -7.35 -19.27 0.05
CA TYR A 357 -7.14 -19.19 -1.40
C TYR A 357 -8.47 -19.12 -2.17
N LYS A 358 -9.51 -19.77 -1.68
CA LYS A 358 -10.87 -19.66 -2.24
C LYS A 358 -11.47 -18.26 -1.96
N LEU A 359 -11.11 -17.66 -0.84
CA LEU A 359 -11.50 -16.28 -0.52
C LEU A 359 -10.84 -15.29 -1.48
N ILE A 360 -9.56 -15.48 -1.81
CA ILE A 360 -8.86 -14.68 -2.83
C ILE A 360 -9.51 -14.85 -4.21
N ALA A 361 -9.84 -16.08 -4.59
CA ALA A 361 -10.52 -16.35 -5.86
C ALA A 361 -11.88 -15.66 -5.95
N LEU A 362 -12.68 -15.73 -4.87
CA LEU A 362 -13.98 -15.04 -4.80
C LEU A 362 -13.83 -13.53 -4.89
N ALA A 363 -12.83 -12.95 -4.22
CA ALA A 363 -12.55 -11.54 -4.29
C ALA A 363 -12.13 -11.10 -5.69
N LEU A 364 -11.34 -11.91 -6.42
CA LEU A 364 -11.01 -11.66 -7.81
C LEU A 364 -12.24 -11.76 -8.74
N VAL A 365 -13.20 -12.65 -8.45
CA VAL A 365 -14.49 -12.68 -9.16
C VAL A 365 -15.27 -11.40 -8.88
N ALA A 366 -15.29 -10.89 -7.65
CA ALA A 366 -15.91 -9.61 -7.31
C ALA A 366 -15.22 -8.43 -8.04
N PHE A 367 -13.89 -8.47 -8.18
CA PHE A 367 -13.15 -7.54 -9.02
C PHE A 367 -13.57 -7.63 -10.51
N CYS A 368 -13.81 -8.83 -11.02
CA CYS A 368 -14.31 -9.01 -12.39
C CYS A 368 -15.73 -8.42 -12.57
N ILE A 369 -16.58 -8.41 -11.53
CA ILE A 369 -17.88 -7.75 -11.58
C ILE A 369 -17.69 -6.23 -11.68
N TYR A 370 -16.73 -5.67 -10.94
CA TYR A 370 -16.37 -4.26 -11.04
C TYR A 370 -15.85 -3.90 -12.45
N ALA A 371 -14.81 -4.58 -12.92
CA ALA A 371 -14.20 -4.29 -14.23
C ALA A 371 -15.18 -4.55 -15.40
N GLY A 372 -15.99 -5.61 -15.30
CA GLY A 372 -17.05 -5.91 -16.25
C GLY A 372 -18.18 -4.89 -16.24
N GLY A 373 -18.51 -4.35 -15.06
CA GLY A 373 -19.46 -3.26 -14.92
C GLY A 373 -19.01 -2.01 -15.69
N PHE A 374 -17.77 -1.58 -15.51
CA PHE A 374 -17.20 -0.47 -16.28
C PHE A 374 -17.12 -0.80 -17.77
N TYR A 375 -16.67 -2.01 -18.15
CA TYR A 375 -16.63 -2.43 -19.55
C TYR A 375 -17.98 -2.28 -20.26
N VAL A 376 -19.08 -2.57 -19.59
CA VAL A 376 -20.43 -2.45 -20.15
C VAL A 376 -20.93 -1.00 -20.11
N LEU A 377 -20.68 -0.29 -19.02
CA LEU A 377 -21.27 1.00 -18.73
C LEU A 377 -20.52 2.19 -19.34
N VAL A 378 -19.24 2.07 -19.69
CA VAL A 378 -18.48 3.21 -20.28
C VAL A 378 -19.13 3.67 -21.56
N ASP A 379 -19.78 4.83 -21.49
CA ASP A 379 -20.43 5.58 -22.57
C ASP A 379 -20.51 7.05 -22.17
N SER A 380 -20.60 7.97 -23.13
CA SER A 380 -20.71 9.41 -22.91
C SER A 380 -22.06 9.87 -22.31
N ASN A 381 -23.08 9.03 -22.35
CA ASN A 381 -24.46 9.37 -21.95
C ASN A 381 -24.97 8.59 -20.73
N ILE A 382 -24.08 8.11 -19.89
CA ILE A 382 -24.49 7.32 -18.72
C ILE A 382 -24.82 8.20 -17.52
N SER A 383 -25.79 7.78 -16.71
CA SER A 383 -26.06 8.46 -15.44
C SER A 383 -25.04 8.03 -14.37
N ILE A 384 -24.59 8.99 -13.57
CA ILE A 384 -23.65 8.77 -12.46
C ILE A 384 -24.12 7.69 -11.46
N GLU A 385 -25.43 7.51 -11.36
CA GLU A 385 -26.03 6.55 -10.44
C GLU A 385 -25.77 5.10 -10.80
N GLN A 386 -25.59 4.80 -12.10
CA GLN A 386 -25.32 3.45 -12.58
C GLN A 386 -23.89 3.02 -12.22
N LEU A 387 -22.96 3.96 -12.07
CA LEU A 387 -21.57 3.70 -11.69
C LEU A 387 -21.41 3.33 -10.20
N ARG A 388 -22.41 3.58 -9.36
CA ARG A 388 -22.38 3.25 -7.92
C ARG A 388 -22.20 1.75 -7.66
N ILE A 389 -22.84 0.91 -8.48
CA ILE A 389 -22.80 -0.56 -8.31
C ILE A 389 -21.40 -1.13 -8.57
N PRO A 390 -20.74 -0.85 -9.71
CA PRO A 390 -19.34 -1.27 -9.91
C PRO A 390 -18.40 -0.81 -8.78
N ILE A 391 -18.50 0.45 -8.35
CA ILE A 391 -17.65 1.02 -7.29
C ILE A 391 -17.86 0.30 -5.96
N LEU A 392 -19.08 -0.08 -5.61
CA LEU A 392 -19.35 -0.89 -4.43
C LEU A 392 -18.63 -2.24 -4.51
N TRP A 393 -18.67 -2.93 -5.65
CA TRP A 393 -17.94 -4.19 -5.86
C TRP A 393 -16.43 -4.01 -5.85
N ARG A 394 -15.90 -2.87 -6.30
CA ARG A 394 -14.50 -2.49 -6.18
C ARG A 394 -14.08 -2.49 -4.71
N GLY A 395 -14.78 -1.72 -3.87
CA GLY A 395 -14.50 -1.64 -2.43
C GLY A 395 -14.59 -3.00 -1.73
N PHE A 396 -15.62 -3.81 -2.04
CA PHE A 396 -15.76 -5.16 -1.50
C PHE A 396 -14.56 -6.06 -1.88
N SER A 397 -14.23 -6.12 -3.15
CA SER A 397 -13.15 -6.94 -3.68
C SER A 397 -11.81 -6.57 -3.07
N TYR A 398 -11.46 -5.27 -3.06
CA TYR A 398 -10.20 -4.76 -2.54
C TYR A 398 -10.02 -5.08 -1.04
N ALA A 399 -11.05 -4.83 -0.24
CA ALA A 399 -11.02 -5.13 1.19
C ALA A 399 -10.78 -6.63 1.46
N VAL A 400 -11.48 -7.51 0.75
CA VAL A 400 -11.32 -8.97 0.90
C VAL A 400 -9.93 -9.44 0.49
N LEU A 401 -9.35 -8.88 -0.59
CA LEU A 401 -7.99 -9.21 -1.05
C LEU A 401 -6.94 -8.78 -0.04
N CYS A 402 -6.97 -7.53 0.43
CA CYS A 402 -6.02 -7.03 1.43
C CYS A 402 -6.02 -7.89 2.69
N ILE A 403 -7.20 -8.24 3.21
CA ILE A 403 -7.35 -9.10 4.39
C ILE A 403 -6.77 -10.49 4.13
N SER A 404 -7.07 -11.07 2.97
CA SER A 404 -6.64 -12.42 2.61
C SER A 404 -5.12 -12.52 2.47
N PHE A 405 -4.47 -11.55 1.84
CA PHE A 405 -3.02 -11.51 1.72
C PHE A 405 -2.32 -11.29 3.05
N MET A 406 -2.84 -10.37 3.87
CA MET A 406 -2.31 -10.15 5.23
C MET A 406 -2.42 -11.42 6.09
N TRP A 407 -3.55 -12.13 6.00
CA TRP A 407 -3.76 -13.42 6.65
C TRP A 407 -2.78 -14.48 6.16
N CYS A 408 -2.56 -14.60 4.84
CA CYS A 408 -1.60 -15.54 4.27
C CYS A 408 -0.19 -15.32 4.81
N LEU A 409 0.29 -14.07 4.82
CA LEU A 409 1.62 -13.75 5.33
C LEU A 409 1.75 -14.08 6.81
N HIS A 410 0.75 -13.71 7.62
CA HIS A 410 0.73 -14.01 9.04
C HIS A 410 0.73 -15.51 9.33
N ALA A 411 -0.03 -16.31 8.55
CA ALA A 411 -0.13 -17.77 8.75
C ALA A 411 1.15 -18.53 8.35
N ILE A 412 1.97 -17.96 7.47
CA ILE A 412 3.17 -18.60 6.92
C ILE A 412 4.42 -18.31 7.77
N MET A 413 4.50 -17.12 8.40
CA MET A 413 5.73 -16.60 8.97
C MET A 413 5.74 -16.60 10.50
N SER A 414 6.96 -16.60 11.07
CA SER A 414 7.16 -16.25 12.48
C SER A 414 6.90 -14.75 12.69
N PHE A 415 6.53 -14.38 13.90
CA PHE A 415 6.21 -13.01 14.26
C PHE A 415 7.31 -11.98 13.93
N GLU A 416 8.58 -12.34 14.11
CA GLU A 416 9.73 -11.46 13.82
C GLU A 416 9.89 -11.21 12.31
N HIS A 417 9.80 -12.25 11.48
CA HIS A 417 9.93 -12.13 10.03
C HIS A 417 8.66 -11.56 9.37
N PHE A 418 7.51 -11.66 10.01
CA PHE A 418 6.25 -11.10 9.50
C PHE A 418 6.34 -9.59 9.27
N PHE A 419 6.94 -8.83 10.19
CA PHE A 419 7.08 -7.38 10.02
C PHE A 419 8.11 -6.98 8.95
N GLN A 420 9.14 -7.79 8.77
CA GLN A 420 10.07 -7.59 7.66
C GLN A 420 9.42 -7.92 6.31
N ALA A 421 8.63 -8.98 6.26
CA ALA A 421 7.84 -9.32 5.09
C ALA A 421 6.76 -8.28 4.79
N LEU A 422 6.15 -7.73 5.83
CA LEU A 422 5.15 -6.69 5.71
C LEU A 422 5.73 -5.40 5.12
N SER A 423 7.01 -5.10 5.39
CA SER A 423 7.70 -3.98 4.74
C SER A 423 7.77 -4.17 3.22
N VAL A 424 8.22 -5.33 2.75
CA VAL A 424 8.31 -5.63 1.31
C VAL A 424 6.92 -5.76 0.68
N PHE A 425 5.99 -6.40 1.38
CA PHE A 425 4.60 -6.52 0.95
C PHE A 425 3.97 -5.14 0.72
N ASN A 426 4.12 -4.22 1.69
CA ASN A 426 3.55 -2.88 1.58
C ASN A 426 4.20 -2.04 0.48
N VAL A 427 5.47 -2.27 0.16
CA VAL A 427 6.10 -1.63 -1.00
C VAL A 427 5.36 -2.02 -2.29
N LEU A 428 5.08 -3.30 -2.49
CA LEU A 428 4.36 -3.76 -3.68
C LEU A 428 2.88 -3.36 -3.65
N HIS A 429 2.25 -3.50 -2.48
CA HIS A 429 0.84 -3.19 -2.26
C HIS A 429 0.54 -1.69 -2.39
N MET A 430 1.34 -0.83 -1.77
CA MET A 430 1.00 0.59 -1.67
C MET A 430 1.37 1.41 -2.92
N PHE A 431 2.42 1.02 -3.68
CA PHE A 431 2.85 1.87 -4.79
C PHE A 431 3.47 1.14 -5.99
N VAL A 432 4.34 0.14 -5.84
CA VAL A 432 5.02 -0.47 -7.00
C VAL A 432 4.03 -1.19 -7.92
N GLY A 433 3.11 -1.97 -7.36
CA GLY A 433 2.08 -2.67 -8.14
C GLY A 433 1.19 -1.69 -8.89
N GLY A 434 0.69 -0.67 -8.19
CA GLY A 434 -0.12 0.39 -8.77
C GLY A 434 0.60 1.18 -9.86
N LEU A 435 1.86 1.57 -9.64
CA LEU A 435 2.67 2.30 -10.63
C LEU A 435 2.94 1.48 -11.90
N VAL A 436 3.28 0.19 -11.75
CA VAL A 436 3.46 -0.70 -12.91
C VAL A 436 2.17 -0.83 -13.69
N GLY A 437 1.06 -1.01 -13.01
CA GLY A 437 -0.25 -1.07 -13.65
C GLY A 437 -0.64 0.26 -14.31
N ALA A 438 -0.37 1.39 -13.66
CA ALA A 438 -0.62 2.71 -14.22
C ALA A 438 0.19 2.94 -15.52
N ALA A 439 1.48 2.56 -15.53
CA ALA A 439 2.31 2.64 -16.72
C ALA A 439 1.77 1.74 -17.86
N LEU A 440 1.27 0.54 -17.54
CA LEU A 440 0.67 -0.37 -18.52
C LEU A 440 -0.64 0.21 -19.11
N HIS A 441 -1.54 0.70 -18.25
CA HIS A 441 -2.80 1.30 -18.67
C HIS A 441 -2.60 2.60 -19.44
N GLY A 442 -1.69 3.48 -18.98
CA GLY A 442 -1.36 4.72 -19.68
C GLY A 442 -0.79 4.48 -21.08
N ARG A 443 0.14 3.52 -21.20
CA ARG A 443 0.68 3.13 -22.50
C ARG A 443 -0.37 2.48 -23.41
N GLY A 444 -1.22 1.62 -22.84
CA GLY A 444 -2.36 1.03 -23.55
C GLY A 444 -3.32 2.09 -24.05
N MET A 445 -3.61 3.10 -23.23
CA MET A 445 -4.46 4.25 -23.59
C MET A 445 -3.89 5.00 -24.80
N LYS A 446 -2.62 5.40 -24.73
CA LYS A 446 -1.94 6.07 -25.86
C LYS A 446 -1.97 5.24 -27.14
N TYR A 447 -1.74 3.93 -27.03
CA TYR A 447 -1.78 3.02 -28.18
C TYR A 447 -3.17 2.97 -28.82
N TYR A 448 -4.24 2.74 -28.06
CA TYR A 448 -5.59 2.61 -28.62
C TYR A 448 -6.14 3.94 -29.13
N VAL A 449 -5.81 5.07 -28.50
CA VAL A 449 -6.16 6.40 -29.00
C VAL A 449 -5.44 6.67 -30.33
N ALA A 450 -4.15 6.37 -30.44
CA ALA A 450 -3.38 6.55 -31.68
C ALA A 450 -3.91 5.63 -32.80
N ASP A 451 -4.25 4.37 -32.50
CA ASP A 451 -4.86 3.44 -33.45
C ASP A 451 -6.24 3.93 -33.92
N GLY A 452 -7.05 4.51 -33.01
CA GLY A 452 -8.31 5.15 -33.34
C GLY A 452 -8.14 6.30 -34.33
N PHE A 453 -7.18 7.20 -34.08
CA PHE A 453 -6.85 8.29 -35.01
C PHE A 453 -6.34 7.76 -36.34
N ALA A 454 -5.47 6.75 -36.38
CA ALA A 454 -4.96 6.16 -37.62
C ALA A 454 -6.09 5.57 -38.47
N ARG A 455 -7.06 4.91 -37.87
CA ARG A 455 -8.24 4.38 -38.57
C ARG A 455 -9.17 5.50 -39.06
N CYS A 456 -9.38 6.54 -38.21
CA CYS A 456 -10.26 7.65 -38.58
C CYS A 456 -9.68 8.53 -39.71
N SER A 457 -8.36 8.68 -39.78
CA SER A 457 -7.69 9.54 -40.77
C SER A 457 -8.03 9.21 -42.21
N GLY A 458 -8.37 7.93 -42.49
CA GLY A 458 -8.83 7.50 -43.80
C GLY A 458 -10.25 7.94 -44.19
N TYR A 459 -11.04 8.38 -43.22
CA TYR A 459 -12.44 8.81 -43.42
C TYR A 459 -12.63 10.33 -43.29
N VAL A 460 -11.72 11.04 -42.64
CA VAL A 460 -11.77 12.49 -42.44
C VAL A 460 -10.93 13.16 -43.52
N ASP A 461 -11.59 13.62 -44.59
CA ASP A 461 -10.96 14.34 -45.67
C ASP A 461 -11.33 15.83 -45.61
N SER A 462 -10.35 16.70 -45.83
CA SER A 462 -10.52 18.15 -45.83
C SER A 462 -11.61 18.63 -46.82
N VAL A 463 -11.78 17.92 -47.95
CA VAL A 463 -12.80 18.22 -48.96
C VAL A 463 -14.21 17.93 -48.45
N ARG A 464 -14.40 16.87 -47.72
CA ARG A 464 -15.69 16.50 -47.10
C ARG A 464 -16.08 17.42 -45.94
N LEU A 465 -15.07 17.93 -45.21
CA LEU A 465 -15.26 18.85 -44.09
C LEU A 465 -15.64 20.25 -44.53
N SER A 466 -14.99 20.78 -45.61
CA SER A 466 -15.29 22.10 -46.13
C SER A 466 -16.71 22.20 -46.75
N ALA A 467 -17.28 21.09 -47.22
CA ALA A 467 -18.64 21.06 -47.80
C ALA A 467 -19.76 21.13 -46.73
N ARG A 468 -19.47 20.98 -45.43
CA ARG A 468 -20.47 20.93 -44.36
C ARG A 468 -20.15 21.99 -43.31
N ALA A 469 -20.02 23.16 -43.41
CA ALA A 469 -19.89 24.24 -42.37
C ALA A 469 -19.78 23.70 -40.91
N VAL A 470 -18.86 22.73 -40.67
CA VAL A 470 -18.68 22.04 -39.37
C VAL A 470 -17.66 22.81 -38.58
N ASP A 471 -17.94 23.08 -37.33
CA ASP A 471 -16.95 23.61 -36.39
C ASP A 471 -15.89 22.52 -36.14
N PHE A 472 -14.74 22.67 -36.76
CA PHE A 472 -13.64 21.69 -36.74
C PHE A 472 -13.13 21.39 -35.30
N PRO A 473 -12.91 22.41 -34.41
CA PRO A 473 -12.54 22.17 -33.04
C PRO A 473 -13.55 21.31 -32.29
N GLN A 474 -14.83 21.62 -32.36
CA GLN A 474 -15.89 20.85 -31.69
C GLN A 474 -15.97 19.41 -32.19
N MET A 475 -15.84 19.21 -33.50
CA MET A 475 -15.79 17.87 -34.09
C MET A 475 -14.57 17.07 -33.60
N MET A 476 -13.39 17.71 -33.56
CA MET A 476 -12.17 17.05 -33.10
C MET A 476 -12.26 16.65 -31.62
N ASN A 477 -12.79 17.53 -30.77
CA ASN A 477 -12.99 17.19 -29.36
C ASN A 477 -13.90 15.97 -29.19
N GLY A 478 -15.04 15.92 -29.89
CA GLY A 478 -15.92 14.75 -29.84
C GLY A 478 -15.29 13.46 -30.36
N ILE A 479 -14.38 13.55 -31.34
CA ILE A 479 -13.60 12.40 -31.84
C ILE A 479 -12.61 11.93 -30.77
N VAL A 480 -11.89 12.85 -30.14
CA VAL A 480 -10.94 12.55 -29.06
C VAL A 480 -11.64 11.87 -27.88
N GLU A 481 -12.75 12.47 -27.40
CA GLU A 481 -13.57 11.90 -26.33
C GLU A 481 -14.08 10.49 -26.67
N GLY A 482 -14.53 10.28 -27.91
CA GLY A 482 -14.98 8.98 -28.38
C GLY A 482 -13.84 7.93 -28.38
N PHE A 483 -12.64 8.30 -28.80
CA PHE A 483 -11.49 7.39 -28.76
C PHE A 483 -10.99 7.14 -27.33
N LEU A 484 -11.03 8.14 -26.45
CA LEU A 484 -10.74 7.95 -25.04
C LEU A 484 -11.72 6.97 -24.39
N ALA A 485 -13.02 7.19 -24.57
CA ALA A 485 -14.04 6.29 -24.04
C ALA A 485 -13.88 4.85 -24.57
N GLN A 486 -13.63 4.70 -25.88
CA GLN A 486 -13.38 3.39 -26.48
C GLN A 486 -12.11 2.72 -25.91
N SER A 487 -11.04 3.49 -25.73
CA SER A 487 -9.77 2.99 -25.19
C SER A 487 -9.93 2.53 -23.74
N VAL A 488 -10.62 3.31 -22.92
CA VAL A 488 -11.00 2.96 -21.53
C VAL A 488 -11.77 1.63 -21.53
N LYS A 489 -12.77 1.51 -22.37
CA LYS A 489 -13.60 0.30 -22.50
C LYS A 489 -12.76 -0.93 -22.85
N ILE A 490 -11.89 -0.84 -23.86
CA ILE A 490 -11.01 -1.94 -24.29
C ILE A 490 -10.08 -2.35 -23.13
N LEU A 491 -9.49 -1.39 -22.43
CA LEU A 491 -8.56 -1.67 -21.34
C LEU A 491 -9.27 -2.29 -20.13
N PHE A 492 -10.49 -1.87 -19.79
CA PHE A 492 -11.31 -2.59 -18.79
C PHE A 492 -11.62 -4.02 -19.24
N GLY A 493 -11.83 -4.26 -20.53
CA GLY A 493 -11.97 -5.61 -21.09
C GLY A 493 -10.73 -6.48 -20.87
N TRP A 494 -9.54 -5.97 -21.13
CA TRP A 494 -8.29 -6.66 -20.83
C TRP A 494 -8.09 -6.92 -19.35
N THR A 495 -8.40 -5.95 -18.50
CA THR A 495 -8.33 -6.07 -17.04
C THR A 495 -9.29 -7.14 -16.54
N LEU A 496 -10.51 -7.22 -17.09
CA LEU A 496 -11.47 -8.27 -16.80
C LEU A 496 -10.94 -9.67 -17.17
N ILE A 497 -10.38 -9.83 -18.36
CA ILE A 497 -9.80 -11.12 -18.82
C ILE A 497 -8.66 -11.53 -17.89
N ALA A 498 -7.76 -10.60 -17.54
CA ALA A 498 -6.67 -10.87 -16.63
C ALA A 498 -7.19 -11.23 -15.21
N GLY A 499 -8.20 -10.53 -14.70
CA GLY A 499 -8.84 -10.84 -13.43
C GLY A 499 -9.43 -12.25 -13.39
N LEU A 500 -10.16 -12.65 -14.45
CA LEU A 500 -10.70 -14.02 -14.59
C LEU A 500 -9.59 -15.07 -14.65
N PHE A 501 -8.51 -14.81 -15.36
CA PHE A 501 -7.36 -15.70 -15.42
C PHE A 501 -6.75 -15.93 -14.03
N PHE A 502 -6.50 -14.87 -13.27
CA PHE A 502 -5.96 -15.00 -11.90
C PHE A 502 -6.96 -15.60 -10.92
N ALA A 503 -8.26 -15.35 -11.08
CA ALA A 503 -9.29 -16.02 -10.29
C ALA A 503 -9.28 -17.55 -10.52
N ALA A 504 -9.21 -17.97 -11.77
CA ALA A 504 -9.11 -19.39 -12.13
C ALA A 504 -7.80 -20.00 -11.61
N LEU A 505 -6.68 -19.29 -11.71
CA LEU A 505 -5.40 -19.73 -11.15
C LEU A 505 -5.48 -19.96 -9.64
N MET A 506 -6.15 -19.07 -8.88
CA MET A 506 -6.34 -19.22 -7.45
C MET A 506 -7.26 -20.39 -7.07
N LEU A 507 -8.27 -20.68 -7.87
CA LEU A 507 -9.11 -21.87 -7.69
C LEU A 507 -8.30 -23.16 -7.88
N LEU A 508 -7.44 -23.20 -8.90
CA LEU A 508 -6.56 -24.34 -9.19
C LEU A 508 -5.43 -24.50 -8.16
N TRP A 509 -5.00 -23.41 -7.53
CA TRP A 509 -3.93 -23.43 -6.52
C TRP A 509 -4.24 -24.29 -5.30
N ASP A 510 -5.51 -24.47 -4.98
CA ASP A 510 -5.99 -25.27 -3.83
C ASP A 510 -6.13 -26.77 -4.15
N ILE A 511 -5.87 -27.19 -5.38
CA ILE A 511 -5.92 -28.60 -5.76
C ILE A 511 -4.73 -29.32 -5.09
N PRO A 512 -4.94 -30.43 -4.36
CA PRO A 512 -3.88 -31.15 -3.65
C PRO A 512 -2.68 -31.52 -4.51
N MET A 513 -2.91 -31.80 -5.79
CA MET A 513 -1.88 -32.15 -6.77
C MET A 513 -0.92 -30.97 -7.05
N VAL A 514 -1.44 -29.76 -7.20
CA VAL A 514 -0.64 -28.54 -7.37
C VAL A 514 0.08 -28.17 -6.08
N ARG A 515 -0.55 -28.37 -4.93
CA ARG A 515 0.03 -28.15 -3.60
C ARG A 515 1.25 -29.04 -3.34
N HIS A 516 1.24 -30.31 -3.79
CA HIS A 516 2.38 -31.22 -3.68
C HIS A 516 3.51 -30.83 -4.64
N GLN A 517 3.22 -30.44 -5.86
CA GLN A 517 4.24 -30.04 -6.84
C GLN A 517 4.94 -28.74 -6.43
N VAL A 518 4.23 -27.75 -5.90
CA VAL A 518 4.82 -26.49 -5.43
C VAL A 518 5.68 -26.69 -4.17
N LYS A 519 5.37 -27.68 -3.31
CA LYS A 519 6.24 -28.03 -2.17
C LYS A 519 7.63 -28.49 -2.59
N HIS A 520 7.80 -29.03 -3.78
CA HIS A 520 9.07 -29.59 -4.26
C HIS A 520 9.87 -28.69 -5.20
N ILE A 521 9.35 -27.52 -5.60
CA ILE A 521 10.15 -26.54 -6.33
C ILE A 521 10.95 -25.72 -5.31
N PRO A 522 12.24 -25.99 -5.07
CA PRO A 522 13.05 -25.12 -4.26
C PRO A 522 13.14 -23.78 -5.00
N ALA A 523 12.65 -22.71 -4.40
CA ALA A 523 12.80 -21.39 -4.97
C ALA A 523 14.30 -21.17 -5.27
N TRP A 524 14.64 -20.87 -6.51
CA TRP A 524 16.02 -20.67 -6.98
C TRP A 524 16.88 -19.79 -6.03
N PRO A 525 16.33 -18.71 -5.41
CA PRO A 525 17.07 -17.93 -4.41
C PRO A 525 17.47 -18.74 -3.16
N VAL A 526 16.66 -19.75 -2.77
CA VAL A 526 16.92 -20.56 -1.56
C VAL A 526 18.16 -21.45 -1.72
N VAL A 527 18.38 -21.98 -2.93
CA VAL A 527 19.57 -22.82 -3.19
C VAL A 527 20.83 -21.95 -3.14
N GLY A 528 20.83 -20.79 -3.80
CA GLY A 528 21.95 -19.84 -3.77
C GLY A 528 22.25 -19.33 -2.36
N MET A 529 21.22 -19.00 -1.56
CA MET A 529 21.38 -18.56 -0.18
C MET A 529 21.85 -19.67 0.77
N ARG A 530 21.42 -20.93 0.58
CA ARG A 530 21.95 -22.07 1.36
C ARG A 530 23.44 -22.30 1.10
N VAL A 531 23.87 -22.20 -0.17
CA VAL A 531 25.29 -22.31 -0.54
C VAL A 531 26.10 -21.18 0.07
N LEU A 532 25.61 -19.92 -0.05
CA LEU A 532 26.29 -18.75 0.54
C LEU A 532 26.38 -18.83 2.07
N ARG A 533 25.33 -19.29 2.76
CA ARG A 533 25.36 -19.51 4.22
C ARG A 533 26.34 -20.62 4.60
N GLY A 534 26.43 -21.68 3.81
CA GLY A 534 27.42 -22.75 4.00
C GLY A 534 28.84 -22.19 3.94
N VAL A 535 29.14 -21.36 2.93
CA VAL A 535 30.45 -20.70 2.76
C VAL A 535 30.74 -19.71 3.90
N GLN A 536 29.75 -18.90 4.31
CA GLN A 536 29.91 -17.95 5.42
C GLN A 536 30.14 -18.68 6.76
N ARG A 537 29.40 -19.77 7.01
CA ARG A 537 29.59 -20.60 8.21
C ARG A 537 31.00 -21.22 8.24
N GLN A 538 31.47 -21.73 7.10
CA GLN A 538 32.86 -22.25 7.01
C GLN A 538 33.90 -21.17 7.23
N ARG A 539 33.74 -19.95 6.67
CA ARG A 539 34.67 -18.81 6.91
C ARG A 539 34.65 -18.40 8.38
N ARG A 540 33.49 -18.36 9.03
CA ARG A 540 33.37 -18.04 10.46
C ARG A 540 34.04 -19.10 11.33
N LEU A 541 33.86 -20.38 11.02
CA LEU A 541 34.53 -21.48 11.72
C LEU A 541 36.05 -21.46 11.54
N LYS A 542 36.54 -21.16 10.34
CA LYS A 542 37.97 -20.98 10.10
C LYS A 542 38.55 -19.82 10.92
N ARG A 543 37.85 -18.68 10.99
CA ARG A 543 38.27 -17.52 11.78
C ARG A 543 38.29 -17.80 13.28
N ILE A 544 37.28 -18.53 13.79
CA ILE A 544 37.25 -18.97 15.20
C ILE A 544 38.42 -19.95 15.51
N ARG A 545 38.71 -20.88 14.59
CA ARG A 545 39.86 -21.80 14.74
C ARG A 545 41.21 -21.06 14.72
N GLN A 546 41.38 -20.05 13.89
CA GLN A 546 42.58 -19.20 13.87
C GLN A 546 42.74 -18.41 15.17
N LEU A 547 41.65 -17.79 15.69
CA LEU A 547 41.69 -17.07 16.96
C LEU A 547 41.96 -17.97 18.17
N ARG A 548 41.52 -19.24 18.14
CA ARG A 548 41.86 -20.21 19.18
C ARG A 548 43.32 -20.65 19.12
N ARG A 549 43.90 -20.80 17.91
CA ARG A 549 45.34 -21.12 17.75
C ARG A 549 46.27 -19.95 18.15
N GLN A 550 45.79 -18.72 18.10
CA GLN A 550 46.57 -17.54 18.55
C GLN A 550 46.46 -17.32 20.06
N ARG A 551 45.58 -18.03 20.77
CA ARG A 551 45.43 -17.97 22.22
C ARG A 551 46.03 -19.17 22.95
N GLN A 552 46.47 -20.18 22.24
CA GLN A 552 47.34 -21.26 22.69
C GLN A 552 48.81 -20.95 22.33
#